data_d5a4c8130fffa366611821e0325874ba
#
_entry.id   d5a4c8130fffa366611821e0325874ba
#
_cell.length_a   1.000
_cell.length_b   1.000
_cell.length_c   1.000
_cell.angle_alpha   90.00
_cell.angle_beta   90.00
_cell.angle_gamma   90.00
#
_symmetry.space_group_name_H-M   'P 1'
#
loop_
_entity.id
_entity.type
_entity.pdbx_description
1 polymer ?
#
loop_
_entity_poly.entity_id
_entity_poly.type
_entity_poly.pdbx_seq_one_letter_code
_entity_poly.pdbx_strand_id
1 'polypeptide(L)'
;MLFRSPLGQHIGAPAQPIVSNGDQVLVGQKVAEAGGFVSANIFSSVSGTVKAIEPRMTPAGAKVNSIVIENDGEFKEAAFEAKPYDQMSKDDVLAAIKEAGIVGLGGAGFPTHVKLAPKDPDAIEYIIVNGAECEPYITGDRQSVV
;
A
#
# COMPACT_ATOMS: atom_id res chain seq x y z
N MET A 1 -2.63 21.05 8.36
CA MET A 1 -1.49 20.63 7.47
C MET A 1 -2.05 19.79 6.34
N LEU A 2 -1.56 19.98 5.09
CA LEU A 2 -2.05 19.19 3.94
C LEU A 2 -1.14 17.99 3.69
N PHE A 3 -1.74 16.82 3.68
CA PHE A 3 -1.12 15.56 3.24
C PHE A 3 -1.51 15.25 1.80
N ARG A 4 -0.66 14.49 1.10
CA ARG A 4 -0.86 14.13 -0.30
C ARG A 4 -0.62 12.65 -0.47
N SER A 5 -1.62 11.94 -0.96
CA SER A 5 -1.53 10.52 -1.31
C SER A 5 -1.58 10.38 -2.83
N PRO A 6 -0.43 10.27 -3.52
CA PRO A 6 -0.40 10.06 -4.96
C PRO A 6 -1.10 8.75 -5.32
N LEU A 7 -1.84 8.72 -6.43
CA LEU A 7 -2.52 7.51 -6.91
C LEU A 7 -1.55 6.53 -7.61
N GLY A 8 -0.35 6.99 -7.96
CA GLY A 8 0.73 6.19 -8.56
C GLY A 8 1.88 5.97 -7.57
N GLN A 9 1.63 5.31 -6.43
CA GLN A 9 2.67 4.97 -5.44
C GLN A 9 3.39 3.64 -5.75
N HIS A 10 2.97 2.92 -6.78
CA HIS A 10 3.45 1.59 -7.16
C HIS A 10 3.57 1.49 -8.67
N ILE A 11 4.27 0.47 -9.16
CA ILE A 11 4.34 0.16 -10.59
C ILE A 11 3.00 -0.38 -11.11
N GLY A 12 2.75 -0.22 -12.39
CA GLY A 12 1.54 -0.69 -13.06
C GLY A 12 0.43 0.38 -13.14
N ALA A 13 -0.82 -0.05 -13.12
CA ALA A 13 -1.95 0.86 -13.23
C ALA A 13 -2.12 1.71 -11.97
N PRO A 14 -2.29 3.04 -12.08
CA PRO A 14 -2.58 3.88 -10.91
C PRO A 14 -3.86 3.41 -10.20
N ALA A 15 -3.90 3.58 -8.90
CA ALA A 15 -5.11 3.34 -8.12
C ALA A 15 -6.21 4.34 -8.49
N GLN A 16 -7.45 3.92 -8.30
CA GLN A 16 -8.64 4.76 -8.55
C GLN A 16 -9.18 5.28 -7.22
N PRO A 17 -9.40 6.58 -7.05
CA PRO A 17 -9.93 7.13 -5.81
C PRO A 17 -11.35 6.63 -5.57
N ILE A 18 -11.65 6.27 -4.33
CA ILE A 18 -12.99 5.87 -3.87
C ILE A 18 -13.60 6.88 -2.90
N VAL A 19 -12.93 8.00 -2.71
CA VAL A 19 -13.36 9.14 -1.89
C VAL A 19 -13.57 10.36 -2.77
N SER A 20 -14.34 11.31 -2.27
CA SER A 20 -14.69 12.56 -2.93
C SER A 20 -14.28 13.77 -2.09
N ASN A 21 -14.25 14.94 -2.72
CA ASN A 21 -13.99 16.18 -1.99
C ASN A 21 -15.05 16.41 -0.90
N GLY A 22 -14.59 16.70 0.30
CA GLY A 22 -15.43 16.89 1.48
C GLY A 22 -15.57 15.65 2.37
N ASP A 23 -15.18 14.47 1.90
CA ASP A 23 -15.26 13.25 2.70
C ASP A 23 -14.31 13.30 3.90
N GLN A 24 -14.80 12.78 5.03
CA GLN A 24 -13.98 12.55 6.21
C GLN A 24 -13.28 11.20 6.07
N VAL A 25 -11.99 11.15 6.39
CA VAL A 25 -11.18 9.93 6.32
C VAL A 25 -10.43 9.72 7.62
N LEU A 26 -10.14 8.45 7.91
CA LEU A 26 -9.43 8.00 9.11
C LEU A 26 -8.06 7.44 8.72
N VAL A 27 -7.13 7.40 9.66
CA VAL A 27 -5.85 6.68 9.51
C VAL A 27 -6.12 5.21 9.23
N GLY A 28 -5.47 4.65 8.22
CA GLY A 28 -5.68 3.25 7.81
C GLY A 28 -6.97 3.01 6.99
N GLN A 29 -7.78 4.04 6.72
CA GLN A 29 -8.92 3.92 5.83
C GLN A 29 -8.46 3.83 4.38
N LYS A 30 -9.02 2.87 3.62
CA LYS A 30 -8.80 2.77 2.17
C LYS A 30 -9.41 3.99 1.47
N VAL A 31 -8.60 4.72 0.71
CA VAL A 31 -8.99 5.94 -0.01
C VAL A 31 -8.89 5.79 -1.53
N ALA A 32 -8.19 4.75 -2.00
CA ALA A 32 -8.21 4.38 -3.41
C ALA A 32 -8.08 2.86 -3.58
N GLU A 33 -8.67 2.33 -4.63
CA GLU A 33 -8.64 0.92 -5.00
C GLU A 33 -7.67 0.65 -6.15
N ALA A 34 -7.13 -0.56 -6.21
CA ALA A 34 -6.27 -1.02 -7.27
C ALA A 34 -6.94 -0.85 -8.66
N GLY A 35 -6.29 -0.15 -9.57
CA GLY A 35 -6.81 0.15 -10.91
C GLY A 35 -6.58 -0.94 -11.95
N GLY A 36 -5.96 -2.07 -11.58
CA GLY A 36 -5.65 -3.17 -12.50
C GLY A 36 -5.02 -4.37 -11.83
N PHE A 37 -4.55 -5.34 -12.63
CA PHE A 37 -3.92 -6.56 -12.11
C PHE A 37 -2.61 -6.25 -11.33
N VAL A 38 -1.72 -5.45 -11.94
CA VAL A 38 -0.53 -4.91 -11.26
C VAL A 38 -0.91 -3.54 -10.74
N SER A 39 -1.42 -3.47 -9.54
CA SER A 39 -1.86 -2.26 -8.83
C SER A 39 -2.08 -2.61 -7.36
N ALA A 40 -2.22 -1.61 -6.50
CA ALA A 40 -2.47 -1.79 -5.08
C ALA A 40 -3.43 -0.74 -4.52
N ASN A 41 -4.14 -1.10 -3.47
CA ASN A 41 -4.97 -0.19 -2.71
C ASN A 41 -4.11 0.86 -1.99
N ILE A 42 -4.66 2.06 -1.80
CA ILE A 42 -4.01 3.16 -1.08
C ILE A 42 -4.85 3.52 0.13
N PHE A 43 -4.15 3.72 1.25
CA PHE A 43 -4.73 4.04 2.54
C PHE A 43 -4.31 5.42 3.02
N SER A 44 -5.17 6.06 3.79
CA SER A 44 -4.82 7.34 4.41
C SER A 44 -3.86 7.15 5.57
N SER A 45 -2.82 7.96 5.60
CA SER A 45 -1.88 8.03 6.74
C SER A 45 -2.28 9.02 7.82
N VAL A 46 -3.38 9.75 7.62
CA VAL A 46 -3.89 10.78 8.54
C VAL A 46 -5.41 10.74 8.60
N SER A 47 -5.99 11.24 9.70
CA SER A 47 -7.41 11.58 9.74
C SER A 47 -7.64 13.01 9.29
N GLY A 48 -8.82 13.30 8.75
CA GLY A 48 -9.17 14.64 8.29
C GLY A 48 -10.14 14.66 7.11
N THR A 49 -10.11 15.76 6.36
CA THR A 49 -11.04 16.02 5.26
C THR A 49 -10.34 16.00 3.91
N VAL A 50 -10.90 15.28 2.94
CA VAL A 50 -10.44 15.32 1.55
C VAL A 50 -10.77 16.70 0.97
N LYS A 51 -9.74 17.45 0.59
CA LYS A 51 -9.89 18.81 0.03
C LYS A 51 -9.93 18.84 -1.48
N ALA A 52 -9.16 17.96 -2.12
CA ALA A 52 -9.08 17.91 -3.58
C ALA A 52 -8.53 16.54 -4.05
N ILE A 53 -8.88 16.19 -5.29
CA ILE A 53 -8.22 15.14 -6.05
C ILE A 53 -7.69 15.78 -7.30
N GLU A 54 -6.39 16.02 -7.36
CA GLU A 54 -5.77 16.83 -8.41
C GLU A 54 -4.30 16.47 -8.65
N PRO A 55 -3.72 16.85 -9.81
CA PRO A 55 -2.31 16.61 -10.08
C PRO A 55 -1.41 17.39 -9.11
N ARG A 56 -0.53 16.68 -8.41
CA ARG A 56 0.48 17.23 -7.51
C ARG A 56 1.87 16.74 -7.87
N MET A 57 2.86 17.59 -7.64
CA MET A 57 4.26 17.26 -7.86
C MET A 57 4.69 16.18 -6.86
N THR A 58 5.33 15.14 -7.35
CA THR A 58 5.97 14.09 -6.56
C THR A 58 7.46 14.35 -6.39
N PRO A 59 8.14 13.69 -5.45
CA PRO A 59 9.60 13.78 -5.31
C PRO A 59 10.38 13.38 -6.57
N ALA A 60 9.80 12.54 -7.42
CA ALA A 60 10.38 12.15 -8.71
C ALA A 60 10.26 13.22 -9.81
N GLY A 61 9.71 14.41 -9.50
CA GLY A 61 9.56 15.52 -10.46
C GLY A 61 8.38 15.39 -11.42
N ALA A 62 7.55 14.38 -11.28
CA ALA A 62 6.35 14.19 -12.10
C ALA A 62 5.10 14.72 -11.39
N LYS A 63 4.14 15.21 -12.16
CA LYS A 63 2.78 15.52 -11.66
C LYS A 63 1.93 14.26 -11.74
N VAL A 64 1.43 13.82 -10.59
CA VAL A 64 0.56 12.64 -10.45
C VAL A 64 -0.72 13.03 -9.73
N ASN A 65 -1.86 12.52 -10.19
CA ASN A 65 -3.12 12.70 -9.47
C ASN A 65 -2.97 12.20 -8.04
N SER A 66 -3.36 13.03 -7.10
CA SER A 66 -3.16 12.81 -5.67
C SER A 66 -4.40 13.21 -4.91
N ILE A 67 -4.74 12.43 -3.90
CA ILE A 67 -5.75 12.79 -2.91
C ILE A 67 -5.09 13.74 -1.90
N VAL A 68 -5.65 14.93 -1.76
CA VAL A 68 -5.17 15.97 -0.84
C VAL A 68 -6.06 15.97 0.39
N ILE A 69 -5.49 15.69 1.56
CA ILE A 69 -6.21 15.59 2.83
C ILE A 69 -5.74 16.69 3.77
N GLU A 70 -6.68 17.46 4.29
CA GLU A 70 -6.43 18.38 5.39
C GLU A 70 -6.51 17.60 6.69
N ASN A 71 -5.34 17.37 7.31
CA ASN A 71 -5.23 16.67 8.59
C ASN A 71 -5.90 17.49 9.70
N ASP A 72 -6.76 16.85 10.48
CA ASP A 72 -7.40 17.39 11.69
C ASP A 72 -6.47 17.42 12.91
N GLY A 73 -5.37 16.66 12.87
CA GLY A 73 -4.40 16.52 13.98
C GLY A 73 -4.82 15.51 15.04
N GLU A 74 -5.95 14.83 14.87
CA GLU A 74 -6.47 13.89 15.87
C GLU A 74 -5.98 12.46 15.62
N PHE A 75 -5.57 12.11 14.40
CA PHE A 75 -5.07 10.80 14.00
C PHE A 75 -6.00 9.64 14.39
N LYS A 76 -7.31 9.85 14.26
CA LYS A 76 -8.31 8.82 14.50
C LYS A 76 -8.11 7.66 13.53
N GLU A 77 -8.04 6.44 14.07
CA GLU A 77 -7.81 5.23 13.29
C GLU A 77 -9.11 4.58 12.84
N ALA A 78 -9.09 3.99 11.64
CA ALA A 78 -10.15 3.09 11.18
C ALA A 78 -10.09 1.79 11.99
N ALA A 79 -11.24 1.20 12.27
CA ALA A 79 -11.30 -0.10 12.94
C ALA A 79 -10.62 -1.17 12.06
N PHE A 80 -9.75 -1.96 12.67
CA PHE A 80 -9.06 -3.08 12.01
C PHE A 80 -9.29 -4.35 12.81
N GLU A 81 -9.81 -5.39 12.15
CA GLU A 81 -9.95 -6.73 12.72
C GLU A 81 -8.86 -7.64 12.16
N ALA A 82 -7.94 -8.05 13.04
CA ALA A 82 -6.92 -9.02 12.69
C ALA A 82 -7.53 -10.43 12.61
N LYS A 83 -7.26 -11.15 11.53
CA LYS A 83 -7.58 -12.57 11.42
C LYS A 83 -6.34 -13.39 11.76
N PRO A 84 -6.43 -14.43 12.62
CA PRO A 84 -5.32 -15.33 12.90
C PRO A 84 -4.86 -16.03 11.62
N TYR A 85 -3.56 -15.96 11.31
CA TYR A 85 -3.01 -16.50 10.07
C TYR A 85 -3.09 -18.03 9.98
N ASP A 86 -3.07 -18.71 11.11
CA ASP A 86 -3.17 -20.17 11.25
C ASP A 86 -4.55 -20.73 10.84
N GLN A 87 -5.55 -19.84 10.71
CA GLN A 87 -6.90 -20.17 10.26
C GLN A 87 -7.15 -19.76 8.81
N MET A 88 -6.14 -19.22 8.12
CA MET A 88 -6.25 -18.74 6.75
C MET A 88 -5.73 -19.77 5.75
N SER A 89 -6.48 -19.97 4.67
CA SER A 89 -5.97 -20.68 3.50
C SER A 89 -4.93 -19.84 2.75
N LYS A 90 -4.17 -20.47 1.83
CA LYS A 90 -3.24 -19.76 0.94
C LYS A 90 -3.93 -18.61 0.19
N ASP A 91 -5.12 -18.85 -0.32
CA ASP A 91 -5.88 -17.85 -1.08
C ASP A 91 -6.36 -16.71 -0.19
N ASP A 92 -6.76 -17.00 1.06
CA ASP A 92 -7.12 -15.99 2.04
C ASP A 92 -5.93 -15.08 2.39
N VAL A 93 -4.74 -15.64 2.54
CA VAL A 93 -3.51 -14.87 2.80
C VAL A 93 -3.19 -13.96 1.61
N LEU A 94 -3.25 -14.47 0.38
CA LEU A 94 -3.02 -13.65 -0.82
C LEU A 94 -4.07 -12.55 -0.96
N ALA A 95 -5.33 -12.86 -0.68
CA ALA A 95 -6.42 -11.89 -0.69
C ALA A 95 -6.21 -10.80 0.38
N ALA A 96 -5.80 -11.18 1.59
CA ALA A 96 -5.49 -10.24 2.67
C ALA A 96 -4.33 -9.30 2.32
N ILE A 97 -3.24 -9.82 1.73
CA ILE A 97 -2.11 -9.02 1.25
C ILE A 97 -2.54 -8.02 0.18
N LYS A 98 -3.36 -8.48 -0.77
CA LYS A 98 -3.93 -7.63 -1.83
C LYS A 98 -4.81 -6.53 -1.24
N GLU A 99 -5.73 -6.90 -0.34
CA GLU A 99 -6.66 -5.96 0.28
C GLU A 99 -5.91 -4.93 1.14
N ALA A 100 -4.88 -5.33 1.85
CA ALA A 100 -4.02 -4.43 2.62
C ALA A 100 -3.13 -3.52 1.76
N GLY A 101 -3.12 -3.68 0.43
CA GLY A 101 -2.34 -2.83 -0.47
C GLY A 101 -0.83 -2.96 -0.29
N ILE A 102 -0.33 -4.12 0.13
CA ILE A 102 1.10 -4.33 0.42
C ILE A 102 1.91 -4.34 -0.86
N VAL A 103 2.92 -3.48 -0.90
CA VAL A 103 3.87 -3.34 -2.02
C VAL A 103 5.31 -3.35 -1.51
N GLY A 104 6.25 -3.65 -2.40
CA GLY A 104 7.68 -3.56 -2.07
C GLY A 104 8.11 -2.11 -1.82
N LEU A 105 8.77 -1.84 -0.70
CA LEU A 105 9.16 -0.48 -0.29
C LEU A 105 10.55 -0.06 -0.79
N GLY A 106 11.46 -0.99 -1.08
CA GLY A 106 12.84 -0.71 -1.49
C GLY A 106 13.05 -0.49 -3.00
N GLY A 107 11.99 -0.32 -3.79
CA GLY A 107 12.13 -0.19 -5.24
C GLY A 107 10.89 0.36 -5.93
N ALA A 108 10.45 -0.29 -7.00
CA ALA A 108 9.35 0.16 -7.86
C ALA A 108 7.95 0.08 -7.23
N GLY A 109 7.84 -0.32 -5.97
CA GLY A 109 6.53 -0.51 -5.34
C GLY A 109 5.76 -1.67 -5.95
N PHE A 110 6.41 -2.81 -6.22
CA PHE A 110 5.74 -3.94 -6.86
C PHE A 110 4.71 -4.58 -5.93
N PRO A 111 3.45 -4.79 -6.37
CA PRO A 111 2.41 -5.39 -5.54
C PRO A 111 2.78 -6.80 -5.07
N THR A 112 2.82 -7.00 -3.76
CA THR A 112 3.33 -8.24 -3.14
C THR A 112 2.46 -9.44 -3.46
N HIS A 113 1.13 -9.28 -3.53
CA HIS A 113 0.21 -10.36 -3.90
C HIS A 113 0.48 -10.93 -5.30
N VAL A 114 0.92 -10.08 -6.26
CA VAL A 114 1.30 -10.53 -7.61
C VAL A 114 2.61 -11.33 -7.56
N LYS A 115 3.58 -10.87 -6.77
CA LYS A 115 4.85 -11.57 -6.58
C LYS A 115 4.67 -12.96 -5.97
N LEU A 116 3.74 -13.11 -5.03
CA LEU A 116 3.49 -14.36 -4.30
C LEU A 116 2.52 -15.31 -5.00
N ALA A 117 1.98 -14.93 -6.18
CA ALA A 117 1.09 -15.76 -6.99
C ALA A 117 1.76 -16.16 -8.32
N PRO A 118 2.81 -17.02 -8.31
CA PRO A 118 3.44 -17.50 -9.53
C PRO A 118 2.46 -18.38 -10.32
N LYS A 119 2.63 -18.43 -11.66
CA LYS A 119 1.76 -19.21 -12.55
C LYS A 119 1.81 -20.70 -12.24
N ASP A 120 2.97 -21.21 -11.85
CA ASP A 120 3.22 -22.61 -11.52
C ASP A 120 3.92 -22.69 -10.15
N PRO A 121 3.15 -22.72 -9.06
CA PRO A 121 3.72 -22.78 -7.72
C PRO A 121 4.41 -24.12 -7.43
N ASP A 122 4.01 -25.21 -8.09
CA ASP A 122 4.55 -26.55 -7.87
C ASP A 122 5.94 -26.72 -8.51
N ALA A 123 6.33 -25.85 -9.44
CA ALA A 123 7.67 -25.80 -10.01
C ALA A 123 8.71 -25.13 -9.09
N ILE A 124 8.28 -24.54 -7.97
CA ILE A 124 9.17 -23.84 -7.04
C ILE A 124 9.70 -24.83 -6.00
N GLU A 125 10.97 -25.18 -6.12
CA GLU A 125 11.64 -26.08 -5.16
C GLU A 125 12.24 -25.33 -3.95
N TYR A 126 12.62 -24.06 -4.14
CA TYR A 126 13.30 -23.27 -3.11
C TYR A 126 12.73 -21.86 -3.01
N ILE A 127 12.62 -21.37 -1.79
CA ILE A 127 12.34 -19.96 -1.49
C ILE A 127 13.58 -19.37 -0.84
N ILE A 128 14.14 -18.32 -1.45
CA ILE A 128 15.29 -17.60 -0.93
C ILE A 128 14.81 -16.22 -0.46
N VAL A 129 14.96 -15.97 0.83
CA VAL A 129 14.70 -14.67 1.44
C VAL A 129 16.00 -13.87 1.47
N ASN A 130 16.05 -12.76 0.72
CA ASN A 130 17.17 -11.85 0.78
C ASN A 130 16.98 -10.88 1.95
N GLY A 131 17.69 -11.11 3.04
CA GLY A 131 17.70 -10.24 4.23
C GLY A 131 18.87 -9.25 4.25
N ALA A 132 19.57 -9.03 3.12
CA ALA A 132 20.65 -8.07 3.05
C ALA A 132 20.09 -6.63 3.00
N GLU A 133 20.62 -5.77 3.86
CA GLU A 133 20.27 -4.35 3.92
C GLU A 133 20.84 -3.62 2.71
N CYS A 134 20.00 -2.88 1.99
CA CYS A 134 20.41 -2.12 0.81
C CYS A 134 21.08 -0.78 1.17
N GLU A 135 20.64 -0.16 2.25
CA GLU A 135 21.04 1.17 2.67
C GLU A 135 21.85 1.12 3.97
N PRO A 136 22.97 1.87 4.04
CA PRO A 136 23.75 1.98 5.27
C PRO A 136 22.91 2.48 6.45
N TYR A 137 23.11 1.90 7.61
CA TYR A 137 22.46 2.26 8.87
C TYR A 137 20.96 1.93 8.98
N ILE A 138 20.36 1.27 8.01
CA ILE A 138 19.01 0.72 8.10
C ILE A 138 19.12 -0.74 8.54
N THR A 139 18.41 -1.12 9.59
CA THR A 139 18.41 -2.48 10.16
C THR A 139 16.99 -3.01 10.36
N GLY A 140 16.09 -2.66 9.45
CA GLY A 140 14.66 -3.00 9.55
C GLY A 140 14.36 -4.49 9.35
N ASP A 141 15.13 -5.17 8.49
CA ASP A 141 14.84 -6.56 8.08
C ASP A 141 15.43 -7.62 9.00
N ARG A 142 16.17 -7.24 10.02
CA ARG A 142 16.85 -8.18 10.92
C ARG A 142 15.90 -9.19 11.58
N GLN A 143 14.65 -8.83 11.79
CA GLN A 143 13.67 -9.70 12.44
C GLN A 143 12.98 -10.68 11.50
N SER A 144 13.11 -10.50 10.18
CA SER A 144 12.53 -11.39 9.18
C SER A 144 13.43 -12.57 8.81
N VAL A 145 14.62 -12.66 9.39
CA VAL A 145 15.67 -13.66 9.08
C VAL A 145 15.82 -14.70 10.21
N VAL A 146 14.84 -14.85 11.06
CA VAL A 146 14.87 -15.87 12.16
C VAL A 146 13.79 -16.92 11.93
#